data_a86d3e923403db7160654d7053e3fdf9
#
_entry.id   a86d3e923403db7160654d7053e3fdf9
#
_cell.length_a   1.000
_cell.length_b   1.000
_cell.length_c   1.000
_cell.angle_alpha   90.00
_cell.angle_beta   90.00
_cell.angle_gamma   90.00
#
_symmetry.space_group_name_H-M   'P 1'
#
loop_
_entity.id
_entity.type
_entity.pdbx_description
1 polymer ?
#
loop_
_entity_poly.entity_id
_entity_poly.type
_entity_poly.pdbx_seq_one_letter_code
_entity_poly.pdbx_strand_id
1 'polypeptide(L)'
;MITIAYLYYDLLNLYGESGNIKALKKSLEEQGVRVSIHFLTLDDDLDFSKYDFVYMGAGTENNQNLILPHLMKYREDIQQQIEAGKFFLITGNAINLFGKYILNQQNKKIKTLGIFNYYSKEESFRMIDECIMRSPFFSEKIIGFQNQSTVMKENDLPMFEVIKGVGSYPNSEYEGLHYKNFYGTYVIG
;
A
#
# COMPACT_ATOMS: atom_id res chain seq x y z
N MET A 1 20.09 -0.39 13.79
CA MET A 1 19.35 0.81 13.35
C MET A 1 18.53 0.39 12.15
N ILE A 2 17.24 0.73 12.11
CA ILE A 2 16.35 0.48 10.95
C ILE A 2 16.18 1.79 10.18
N THR A 3 16.32 1.72 8.88
CA THR A 3 16.19 2.86 7.96
C THR A 3 14.90 2.70 7.14
N ILE A 4 13.99 3.66 7.26
CA ILE A 4 12.68 3.64 6.59
C ILE A 4 12.65 4.67 5.46
N ALA A 5 12.29 4.26 4.26
CA ALA A 5 11.92 5.17 3.17
C ALA A 5 10.42 5.46 3.27
N TYR A 6 10.01 6.71 3.45
CA TYR A 6 8.64 7.16 3.29
C TYR A 6 8.49 7.85 1.94
N LEU A 7 7.94 7.09 0.97
CA LEU A 7 7.84 7.53 -0.42
C LEU A 7 6.74 8.55 -0.60
N TYR A 8 7.05 9.66 -1.31
CA TYR A 8 6.11 10.70 -1.70
C TYR A 8 5.27 11.23 -0.53
N TYR A 9 5.90 11.44 0.61
CA TYR A 9 5.24 11.81 1.87
C TYR A 9 4.40 13.09 1.78
N ASP A 10 4.74 13.98 0.88
CA ASP A 10 4.09 15.25 0.59
C ASP A 10 2.85 15.09 -0.30
N LEU A 11 2.80 14.08 -1.14
CA LEU A 11 1.71 13.78 -2.09
C LEU A 11 0.80 12.66 -1.61
N LEU A 12 1.34 11.68 -0.89
CA LEU A 12 0.63 10.48 -0.42
C LEU A 12 0.44 10.51 1.10
N ASN A 13 -0.39 11.44 1.58
CA ASN A 13 -0.69 11.62 3.01
C ASN A 13 -2.18 11.99 3.21
N LEU A 14 -3.07 11.35 2.44
CA LEU A 14 -4.48 11.74 2.34
C LEU A 14 -5.25 11.56 3.66
N TYR A 15 -4.98 10.48 4.40
CA TYR A 15 -5.68 10.14 5.64
C TYR A 15 -4.78 10.23 6.88
N GLY A 16 -3.73 11.06 6.80
CA GLY A 16 -2.79 11.18 7.91
C GLY A 16 -1.76 10.06 7.97
N GLU A 17 -1.35 9.55 6.82
CA GLU A 17 -0.39 8.45 6.65
C GLU A 17 0.91 8.64 7.44
N SER A 18 1.30 9.90 7.68
CA SER A 18 2.41 10.25 8.57
C SER A 18 2.21 9.74 10.00
N GLY A 19 0.96 9.49 10.42
CA GLY A 19 0.62 8.87 11.69
C GLY A 19 1.12 7.42 11.77
N ASN A 20 0.94 6.65 10.70
CA ASN A 20 1.40 5.26 10.60
C ASN A 20 2.91 5.16 10.78
N ILE A 21 3.67 6.04 10.13
CA ILE A 21 5.13 6.08 10.25
C ILE A 21 5.59 6.48 11.65
N LYS A 22 4.89 7.45 12.28
CA LYS A 22 5.18 7.85 13.67
C LYS A 22 4.89 6.72 14.65
N ALA A 23 3.78 5.99 14.47
CA ALA A 23 3.42 4.85 15.29
C ALA A 23 4.43 3.71 15.14
N LEU A 24 4.82 3.37 13.91
CA LEU A 24 5.84 2.37 13.63
C LEU A 24 7.18 2.73 14.27
N LYS A 25 7.64 3.99 14.08
CA LYS A 25 8.87 4.48 14.71
C LYS A 25 8.82 4.33 16.22
N LYS A 26 7.74 4.82 16.85
CA LYS A 26 7.56 4.75 18.30
C LYS A 26 7.59 3.31 18.81
N SER A 27 6.86 2.40 18.16
CA SER A 27 6.83 0.99 18.53
C SER A 27 8.19 0.31 18.45
N LEU A 28 9.00 0.63 17.43
CA LEU A 28 10.36 0.10 17.29
C LEU A 28 11.30 0.70 18.35
N GLU A 29 11.21 2.00 18.61
CA GLU A 29 12.03 2.68 19.63
C GLU A 29 11.73 2.18 21.05
N GLU A 30 10.48 1.87 21.37
CA GLU A 30 10.06 1.25 22.63
C GLU A 30 10.64 -0.16 22.81
N GLN A 31 10.98 -0.84 21.71
CA GLN A 31 11.69 -2.12 21.70
C GLN A 31 13.22 -1.97 21.69
N GLY A 32 13.75 -0.76 21.85
CA GLY A 32 15.19 -0.47 21.86
C GLY A 32 15.83 -0.38 20.48
N VAL A 33 15.04 -0.35 19.39
CA VAL A 33 15.54 -0.25 18.02
C VAL A 33 15.65 1.22 17.62
N ARG A 34 16.84 1.67 17.19
CA ARG A 34 17.02 3.01 16.62
C ARG A 34 16.42 3.05 15.21
N VAL A 35 15.64 4.10 14.91
CA VAL A 35 14.95 4.28 13.63
C VAL A 35 15.33 5.61 12.99
N SER A 36 15.69 5.56 11.70
CA SER A 36 15.85 6.73 10.83
C SER A 36 14.77 6.71 9.76
N ILE A 37 14.10 7.83 9.54
CA ILE A 37 13.09 7.99 8.48
C ILE A 37 13.62 8.96 7.45
N HIS A 38 13.60 8.54 6.18
CA HIS A 38 13.93 9.36 5.03
C HIS A 38 12.64 9.70 4.29
N PHE A 39 12.32 10.97 4.23
CA PHE A 39 11.16 11.51 3.55
C PHE A 39 11.52 11.79 2.09
N LEU A 40 10.97 11.03 1.17
CA LEU A 40 11.31 11.06 -0.25
C LEU A 40 10.17 11.66 -1.08
N THR A 41 10.53 12.51 -2.02
CA THR A 41 9.63 13.26 -2.91
C THR A 41 9.84 12.86 -4.37
N LEU A 42 9.21 13.56 -5.31
CA LEU A 42 9.46 13.41 -6.75
C LEU A 42 10.84 13.91 -7.21
N ASP A 43 11.48 14.76 -6.39
CA ASP A 43 12.78 15.34 -6.71
C ASP A 43 13.95 14.46 -6.27
N ASP A 44 13.65 13.36 -5.55
CA ASP A 44 14.66 12.45 -5.02
C ASP A 44 14.84 11.23 -5.94
N ASP A 45 16.10 10.80 -6.12
CA ASP A 45 16.38 9.49 -6.68
C ASP A 45 16.10 8.39 -5.65
N LEU A 46 15.35 7.35 -6.07
CA LEU A 46 14.98 6.25 -5.20
C LEU A 46 16.05 5.14 -5.28
N ASP A 47 16.91 5.07 -4.28
CA ASP A 47 17.85 3.98 -4.10
C ASP A 47 17.38 3.07 -2.96
N PHE A 48 16.61 2.05 -3.31
CA PHE A 48 16.00 1.15 -2.34
C PHE A 48 17.03 0.30 -1.57
N SER A 49 18.27 0.19 -2.05
CA SER A 49 19.33 -0.55 -1.35
C SER A 49 19.67 0.05 0.03
N LYS A 50 19.43 1.35 0.22
CA LYS A 50 19.72 2.10 1.45
C LYS A 50 18.72 1.90 2.58
N TYR A 51 17.59 1.26 2.32
CA TYR A 51 16.48 1.18 3.25
C TYR A 51 16.18 -0.26 3.65
N ASP A 52 15.82 -0.45 4.91
CA ASP A 52 15.36 -1.74 5.44
C ASP A 52 13.86 -1.91 5.24
N PHE A 53 13.12 -0.79 5.25
CA PHE A 53 11.67 -0.75 5.19
C PHE A 53 11.21 0.37 4.25
N VAL A 54 10.24 0.09 3.40
CA VAL A 54 9.62 1.04 2.48
C VAL A 54 8.16 1.22 2.83
N TYR A 55 7.75 2.46 3.03
CA TYR A 55 6.35 2.84 3.28
C TYR A 55 5.83 3.76 2.18
N MET A 56 4.60 3.51 1.75
CA MET A 56 3.89 4.35 0.79
C MET A 56 2.41 4.40 1.16
N GLY A 57 1.90 5.59 1.41
CA GLY A 57 0.55 5.84 1.89
C GLY A 57 -0.46 6.20 0.80
N ALA A 58 -1.71 6.42 1.21
CA ALA A 58 -2.79 6.82 0.31
C ALA A 58 -2.64 8.26 -0.20
N GLY A 59 -3.08 8.49 -1.42
CA GLY A 59 -3.15 9.81 -2.04
C GLY A 59 -4.40 10.00 -2.90
N THR A 60 -4.58 11.19 -3.43
CA THR A 60 -5.61 11.41 -4.45
C THR A 60 -5.23 10.70 -5.75
N GLU A 61 -6.21 10.40 -6.59
CA GLU A 61 -5.99 9.81 -7.91
C GLU A 61 -5.08 10.70 -8.78
N ASN A 62 -5.19 12.03 -8.64
CA ASN A 62 -4.31 12.98 -9.32
C ASN A 62 -2.86 12.86 -8.84
N ASN A 63 -2.64 12.74 -7.54
CA ASN A 63 -1.30 12.54 -6.98
C ASN A 63 -0.71 11.19 -7.41
N GLN A 64 -1.52 10.14 -7.45
CA GLN A 64 -1.08 8.84 -7.97
C GLN A 64 -0.66 8.92 -9.45
N ASN A 65 -1.43 9.61 -10.28
CA ASN A 65 -1.09 9.84 -11.68
C ASN A 65 0.21 10.68 -11.83
N LEU A 66 0.44 11.62 -10.91
CA LEU A 66 1.65 12.46 -10.90
C LEU A 66 2.91 11.65 -10.56
N ILE A 67 2.82 10.78 -9.54
CA ILE A 67 3.99 9.99 -9.10
C ILE A 67 4.26 8.77 -9.97
N LEU A 68 3.26 8.23 -10.64
CA LEU A 68 3.36 6.96 -11.37
C LEU A 68 4.49 6.96 -12.41
N PRO A 69 4.70 8.00 -13.26
CA PRO A 69 5.82 8.04 -14.20
C PRO A 69 7.19 8.01 -13.50
N HIS A 70 7.31 8.63 -12.33
CA HIS A 70 8.53 8.59 -11.53
C HIS A 70 8.76 7.19 -10.93
N LEU A 71 7.74 6.63 -10.29
CA LEU A 71 7.81 5.30 -9.68
C LEU A 71 8.12 4.20 -10.71
N MET A 72 7.60 4.34 -11.94
CA MET A 72 7.84 3.40 -13.06
C MET A 72 9.32 3.31 -13.47
N LYS A 73 10.13 4.35 -13.25
CA LYS A 73 11.59 4.30 -13.52
C LYS A 73 12.28 3.26 -12.65
N TYR A 74 11.77 3.00 -11.47
CA TYR A 74 12.34 2.10 -10.46
C TYR A 74 11.64 0.73 -10.40
N ARG A 75 10.77 0.42 -11.37
CA ARG A 75 9.97 -0.81 -11.38
C ARG A 75 10.80 -2.07 -11.16
N GLU A 76 11.91 -2.20 -11.90
CA GLU A 76 12.77 -3.39 -11.85
C GLU A 76 13.47 -3.52 -10.49
N ASP A 77 13.97 -2.40 -9.95
CA ASP A 77 14.58 -2.39 -8.61
C ASP A 77 13.55 -2.73 -7.54
N ILE A 78 12.37 -2.09 -7.56
CA ILE A 78 11.28 -2.42 -6.62
C ILE A 78 10.96 -3.91 -6.65
N GLN A 79 10.80 -4.49 -7.84
CA GLN A 79 10.53 -5.93 -7.99
C GLN A 79 11.66 -6.77 -7.41
N GLN A 80 12.92 -6.43 -7.68
CA GLN A 80 14.08 -7.13 -7.16
C GLN A 80 14.15 -7.05 -5.63
N GLN A 81 13.87 -5.89 -5.04
CA GLN A 81 13.88 -5.72 -3.59
C GLN A 81 12.75 -6.49 -2.91
N ILE A 82 11.55 -6.54 -3.51
CA ILE A 82 10.45 -7.39 -3.03
C ILE A 82 10.86 -8.87 -3.09
N GLU A 83 11.44 -9.31 -4.19
CA GLU A 83 11.92 -10.69 -4.35
C GLU A 83 13.04 -11.05 -3.35
N ALA A 84 13.89 -10.09 -3.02
CA ALA A 84 14.92 -10.23 -1.99
C ALA A 84 14.37 -10.24 -0.55
N GLY A 85 13.05 -10.00 -0.36
CA GLY A 85 12.39 -10.03 0.94
C GLY A 85 12.51 -8.73 1.75
N LYS A 86 12.77 -7.60 1.09
CA LYS A 86 12.70 -6.29 1.75
C LYS A 86 11.28 -5.98 2.21
N PHE A 87 11.15 -5.32 3.35
CA PHE A 87 9.85 -4.94 3.90
C PHE A 87 9.22 -3.77 3.13
N PHE A 88 8.00 -3.99 2.66
CA PHE A 88 7.14 -2.99 2.07
C PHE A 88 5.80 -2.96 2.80
N LEU A 89 5.35 -1.78 3.21
CA LEU A 89 3.98 -1.53 3.68
C LEU A 89 3.35 -0.46 2.79
N ILE A 90 2.29 -0.85 2.11
CA ILE A 90 1.57 -0.01 1.15
C ILE A 90 0.12 0.11 1.62
N THR A 91 -0.30 1.32 1.98
CA THR A 91 -1.63 1.55 2.55
C THR A 91 -2.56 2.31 1.61
N GLY A 92 -3.85 2.06 1.77
CA GLY A 92 -4.90 2.70 0.99
C GLY A 92 -4.77 2.43 -0.51
N ASN A 93 -5.16 3.40 -1.32
CA ASN A 93 -5.18 3.25 -2.76
C ASN A 93 -3.79 3.22 -3.44
N ALA A 94 -2.71 3.43 -2.69
CA ALA A 94 -1.35 3.26 -3.23
C ALA A 94 -1.10 1.82 -3.71
N ILE A 95 -1.78 0.84 -3.13
CA ILE A 95 -1.71 -0.56 -3.57
C ILE A 95 -2.07 -0.72 -5.06
N ASN A 96 -2.95 0.13 -5.60
CA ASN A 96 -3.36 0.07 -7.00
C ASN A 96 -2.18 0.18 -7.99
N LEU A 97 -1.10 0.83 -7.58
CA LEU A 97 0.07 1.08 -8.42
C LEU A 97 0.95 -0.18 -8.62
N PHE A 98 0.77 -1.22 -7.81
CA PHE A 98 1.58 -2.44 -7.86
C PHE A 98 0.99 -3.55 -8.75
N GLY A 99 -0.29 -3.45 -9.11
CA GLY A 99 -0.96 -4.36 -10.03
C GLY A 99 -0.57 -4.15 -11.50
N LYS A 100 -1.26 -4.86 -12.40
CA LYS A 100 -1.04 -4.78 -13.86
C LYS A 100 -1.46 -3.43 -14.46
N TYR A 101 -2.61 -2.92 -14.04
CA TYR A 101 -3.19 -1.66 -14.51
C TYR A 101 -4.32 -1.21 -13.59
N ILE A 102 -4.67 0.06 -13.70
CA ILE A 102 -5.92 0.62 -13.18
C ILE A 102 -6.88 0.80 -14.35
N LEU A 103 -8.10 0.29 -14.22
CA LEU A 103 -9.20 0.55 -15.14
C LEU A 103 -9.99 1.73 -14.59
N ASN A 104 -9.91 2.89 -15.22
CA ASN A 104 -10.61 4.07 -14.74
C ASN A 104 -12.12 4.03 -15.06
N GLN A 105 -12.89 5.00 -14.56
CA GLN A 105 -14.35 5.07 -14.76
C GLN A 105 -14.77 5.13 -16.25
N GLN A 106 -13.90 5.58 -17.14
CA GLN A 106 -14.12 5.58 -18.60
C GLN A 106 -13.65 4.27 -19.26
N ASN A 107 -13.36 3.22 -18.48
CA ASN A 107 -12.79 1.95 -18.94
C ASN A 107 -11.46 2.06 -19.68
N LYS A 108 -10.71 3.15 -19.48
CA LYS A 108 -9.36 3.29 -19.98
C LYS A 108 -8.37 2.60 -19.04
N LYS A 109 -7.48 1.80 -19.61
CA LYS A 109 -6.40 1.16 -18.87
C LYS A 109 -5.23 2.13 -18.66
N ILE A 110 -4.87 2.33 -17.40
CA ILE A 110 -3.67 3.04 -16.97
C ILE A 110 -2.67 1.99 -16.52
N LYS A 111 -1.60 1.79 -17.28
CA LYS A 111 -0.55 0.82 -16.94
C LYS A 111 0.14 1.25 -15.66
N THR A 112 0.30 0.29 -14.73
CA THR A 112 1.00 0.47 -13.45
C THR A 112 2.26 -0.41 -13.39
N LEU A 113 2.87 -0.58 -12.23
CA LEU A 113 4.12 -1.33 -12.07
C LEU A 113 4.04 -2.77 -12.61
N GLY A 114 2.86 -3.43 -12.52
CA GLY A 114 2.68 -4.79 -13.00
C GLY A 114 3.57 -5.81 -12.27
N ILE A 115 3.83 -5.58 -10.99
CA ILE A 115 4.62 -6.49 -10.16
C ILE A 115 3.77 -7.70 -9.75
N PHE A 116 2.50 -7.45 -9.42
CA PHE A 116 1.57 -8.50 -9.00
C PHE A 116 0.45 -8.75 -10.02
N ASN A 117 -0.09 -9.97 -9.99
CA ASN A 117 -1.08 -10.46 -10.94
C ASN A 117 -2.51 -10.07 -10.54
N TYR A 118 -2.78 -8.77 -10.33
CA TYR A 118 -4.14 -8.24 -10.15
C TYR A 118 -4.29 -6.96 -10.98
N TYR A 119 -5.51 -6.47 -11.07
CA TYR A 119 -5.80 -5.13 -11.55
C TYR A 119 -6.76 -4.42 -10.61
N SER A 120 -6.72 -3.09 -10.62
CA SER A 120 -7.67 -2.27 -9.88
C SER A 120 -8.67 -1.65 -10.85
N LYS A 121 -9.92 -1.50 -10.40
CA LYS A 121 -10.97 -0.84 -11.18
C LYS A 121 -11.59 0.28 -10.34
N GLU A 122 -11.65 1.48 -10.92
CA GLU A 122 -12.37 2.60 -10.32
C GLU A 122 -13.87 2.39 -10.47
N GLU A 123 -14.60 2.54 -9.37
CA GLU A 123 -16.04 2.49 -9.33
C GLU A 123 -16.62 3.91 -9.24
N SER A 124 -17.87 4.07 -9.70
CA SER A 124 -18.58 5.36 -9.63
C SER A 124 -19.08 5.72 -8.22
N PHE A 125 -18.94 4.80 -7.29
CA PHE A 125 -19.32 4.96 -5.88
C PHE A 125 -18.12 4.75 -4.98
N ARG A 126 -18.19 5.30 -3.76
CA ARG A 126 -17.17 5.15 -2.75
C ARG A 126 -17.62 4.14 -1.70
N MET A 127 -16.73 3.22 -1.39
CA MET A 127 -16.93 2.21 -0.35
C MET A 127 -16.33 2.74 0.95
N ILE A 128 -17.20 3.00 1.92
CA ILE A 128 -16.85 3.55 3.23
C ILE A 128 -17.45 2.63 4.27
N ASP A 129 -16.63 1.97 5.07
CA ASP A 129 -17.10 1.06 6.12
C ASP A 129 -16.06 0.85 7.20
N GLU A 130 -16.53 0.55 8.43
CA GLU A 130 -15.70 -0.05 9.46
C GLU A 130 -15.45 -1.51 9.12
N CYS A 131 -14.23 -1.96 9.28
CA CYS A 131 -13.87 -3.33 8.94
C CYS A 131 -13.31 -4.10 10.15
N ILE A 132 -13.60 -5.40 10.16
CA ILE A 132 -13.00 -6.37 11.07
C ILE A 132 -12.42 -7.47 10.20
N MET A 133 -11.11 -7.68 10.34
CA MET A 133 -10.35 -8.64 9.54
C MET A 133 -9.69 -9.67 10.46
N ARG A 134 -9.51 -10.89 9.95
CA ARG A 134 -8.63 -11.90 10.53
C ARG A 134 -7.29 -11.88 9.80
N SER A 135 -6.22 -11.82 10.59
CA SER A 135 -4.85 -11.91 10.08
C SER A 135 -4.35 -13.35 10.14
N PRO A 136 -3.58 -13.82 9.16
CA PRO A 136 -2.84 -15.08 9.28
C PRO A 136 -1.58 -14.96 10.14
N PHE A 137 -1.16 -13.73 10.53
CA PHE A 137 0.11 -13.49 11.21
C PHE A 137 0.00 -13.47 12.74
N PHE A 138 -1.20 -13.20 13.28
CA PHE A 138 -1.47 -13.12 14.71
C PHE A 138 -2.93 -13.45 15.02
N SER A 139 -3.21 -13.77 16.28
CA SER A 139 -4.54 -14.23 16.73
C SER A 139 -5.58 -13.12 16.86
N GLU A 140 -5.11 -11.89 17.09
CA GLU A 140 -5.96 -10.74 17.28
C GLU A 140 -6.64 -10.32 15.96
N LYS A 141 -7.86 -9.81 16.09
CA LYS A 141 -8.58 -9.22 14.95
C LYS A 141 -8.06 -7.83 14.68
N ILE A 142 -7.90 -7.50 13.42
CA ILE A 142 -7.66 -6.12 12.99
C ILE A 142 -9.00 -5.43 12.93
N ILE A 143 -9.09 -4.27 13.56
CA ILE A 143 -10.22 -3.34 13.46
C ILE A 143 -9.69 -2.10 12.76
N GLY A 144 -10.34 -1.67 11.70
CA GLY A 144 -9.94 -0.52 10.92
C GLY A 144 -11.09 0.06 10.12
N PHE A 145 -10.74 0.89 9.19
CA PHE A 145 -11.67 1.63 8.35
C PHE A 145 -11.26 1.51 6.89
N GLN A 146 -12.21 1.40 6.00
CA GLN A 146 -11.98 1.43 4.55
C GLN A 146 -12.68 2.65 3.95
N ASN A 147 -11.98 3.36 3.07
CA ASN A 147 -12.51 4.49 2.32
C ASN A 147 -11.88 4.49 0.92
N GLN A 148 -12.46 3.71 0.02
CA GLN A 148 -11.90 3.46 -1.30
C GLN A 148 -12.94 3.65 -2.42
N SER A 149 -12.47 4.08 -3.58
CA SER A 149 -13.24 4.17 -4.83
C SER A 149 -12.79 3.12 -5.85
N THR A 150 -11.80 2.31 -5.51
CA THR A 150 -11.27 1.25 -6.36
C THR A 150 -11.51 -0.12 -5.75
N VAL A 151 -11.69 -1.12 -6.61
CA VAL A 151 -11.77 -2.53 -6.24
C VAL A 151 -10.57 -3.28 -6.82
N MET A 152 -10.03 -4.23 -6.07
CA MET A 152 -8.97 -5.13 -6.53
C MET A 152 -9.60 -6.41 -7.08
N LYS A 153 -9.21 -6.81 -8.28
CA LYS A 153 -9.70 -7.99 -8.99
C LYS A 153 -8.56 -8.94 -9.39
N GLU A 154 -8.85 -10.22 -9.43
CA GLU A 154 -7.90 -11.27 -9.80
C GLU A 154 -6.68 -11.36 -8.87
N ASN A 155 -6.86 -11.03 -7.59
CA ASN A 155 -5.82 -11.18 -6.59
C ASN A 155 -5.86 -12.58 -5.99
N ASP A 156 -4.80 -13.33 -6.18
CA ASP A 156 -4.57 -14.70 -5.67
C ASP A 156 -3.66 -14.75 -4.43
N LEU A 157 -3.25 -13.58 -3.92
CA LEU A 157 -2.36 -13.42 -2.76
C LEU A 157 -3.02 -12.56 -1.67
N PRO A 158 -4.20 -12.92 -1.13
CA PRO A 158 -4.89 -12.10 -0.15
C PRO A 158 -4.11 -12.00 1.17
N MET A 159 -4.22 -10.83 1.82
CA MET A 159 -3.56 -10.57 3.09
C MET A 159 -4.44 -10.92 4.29
N PHE A 160 -5.72 -10.57 4.23
CA PHE A 160 -6.66 -10.73 5.33
C PHE A 160 -7.94 -11.45 4.90
N GLU A 161 -8.56 -12.16 5.84
CA GLU A 161 -9.92 -12.66 5.73
C GLU A 161 -10.89 -11.61 6.30
N VAL A 162 -11.95 -11.28 5.55
CA VAL A 162 -12.95 -10.30 5.97
C VAL A 162 -13.97 -10.96 6.89
N ILE A 163 -14.12 -10.45 8.10
CA ILE A 163 -15.19 -10.83 9.03
C ILE A 163 -16.37 -9.86 8.89
N LYS A 164 -16.06 -8.55 8.76
CA LYS A 164 -17.02 -7.47 8.52
C LYS A 164 -16.34 -6.40 7.66
N GLY A 165 -17.09 -5.77 6.78
CA GLY A 165 -16.63 -4.67 5.92
C GLY A 165 -16.61 -5.05 4.45
N VAL A 166 -16.01 -4.20 3.62
CA VAL A 166 -16.04 -4.31 2.16
C VAL A 166 -15.02 -5.32 1.62
N GLY A 167 -13.81 -5.31 2.17
CA GLY A 167 -12.69 -6.08 1.62
C GLY A 167 -12.12 -5.47 0.33
N SER A 168 -11.58 -6.33 -0.54
CA SER A 168 -11.00 -5.91 -1.84
C SER A 168 -12.06 -5.41 -2.83
N TYR A 169 -13.30 -5.81 -2.66
CA TYR A 169 -14.51 -5.36 -3.39
C TYR A 169 -15.75 -5.70 -2.56
N PRO A 170 -16.95 -5.16 -2.90
CA PRO A 170 -18.18 -5.46 -2.16
C PRO A 170 -18.47 -6.97 -2.08
N ASN A 171 -18.70 -7.45 -0.86
CA ASN A 171 -18.89 -8.86 -0.53
C ASN A 171 -17.65 -9.76 -0.78
N SER A 172 -16.46 -9.19 -0.81
CA SER A 172 -15.23 -9.98 -0.86
C SER A 172 -15.00 -10.69 0.48
N GLU A 173 -14.62 -11.96 0.43
CA GLU A 173 -14.16 -12.72 1.60
C GLU A 173 -12.74 -12.33 2.03
N TYR A 174 -12.01 -11.61 1.18
CA TYR A 174 -10.61 -11.28 1.37
C TYR A 174 -10.32 -9.80 1.12
N GLU A 175 -9.24 -9.33 1.74
CA GLU A 175 -8.73 -7.98 1.63
C GLU A 175 -7.20 -7.96 1.50
N GLY A 176 -6.71 -6.98 0.72
CA GLY A 176 -5.29 -6.68 0.60
C GLY A 176 -4.49 -7.71 -0.16
N LEU A 177 -3.17 -7.55 -0.08
CA LEU A 177 -2.20 -8.40 -0.74
C LEU A 177 -1.00 -8.64 0.18
N HIS A 178 -0.58 -9.90 0.29
CA HIS A 178 0.64 -10.28 0.98
C HIS A 178 1.49 -11.20 0.11
N TYR A 179 2.76 -10.83 -0.03
CA TYR A 179 3.76 -11.66 -0.70
C TYR A 179 5.13 -11.45 -0.06
N LYS A 180 5.74 -12.49 0.49
CA LYS A 180 6.98 -12.40 1.27
C LYS A 180 6.86 -11.32 2.37
N ASN A 181 7.66 -10.25 2.29
CA ASN A 181 7.60 -9.10 3.20
C ASN A 181 6.92 -7.87 2.57
N PHE A 182 6.13 -8.07 1.52
CA PHE A 182 5.26 -7.04 0.96
C PHE A 182 3.85 -7.17 1.57
N TYR A 183 3.38 -6.09 2.17
CA TYR A 183 2.08 -5.96 2.81
C TYR A 183 1.34 -4.79 2.18
N GLY A 184 0.23 -5.06 1.50
CA GLY A 184 -0.60 -4.04 0.87
C GLY A 184 -2.05 -4.15 1.33
N THR A 185 -2.66 -3.05 1.78
CA THR A 185 -4.03 -3.05 2.30
C THR A 185 -4.75 -1.75 2.00
N TYR A 186 -6.07 -1.82 1.78
CA TYR A 186 -6.94 -0.64 1.75
C TYR A 186 -7.37 -0.20 3.15
N VAL A 187 -7.12 -1.00 4.17
CA VAL A 187 -7.46 -0.66 5.56
C VAL A 187 -6.60 0.52 6.02
N ILE A 188 -7.26 1.51 6.59
CA ILE A 188 -6.68 2.69 7.22
C ILE A 188 -7.21 2.79 8.64
N GLY A 189 -6.48 3.45 9.56
CA GLY A 189 -6.91 3.59 10.95
C GLY A 189 -5.96 4.38 11.78
#